data_ad4fc7d985fbc9bc83178ca39354f3ab
#
_entry.id   ad4fc7d985fbc9bc83178ca39354f3ab
#
_cell.length_a   1.000
_cell.length_b   1.000
_cell.length_c   1.000
_cell.angle_alpha   90.00
_cell.angle_beta   90.00
_cell.angle_gamma   90.00
#
_symmetry.space_group_name_H-M   'P 1'
#
loop_
_entity.id
_entity.type
_entity.pdbx_description
1 polymer ?
#
loop_
_entity_poly.entity_id
_entity_poly.type
_entity_poly.pdbx_seq_one_letter_code
_entity_poly.pdbx_strand_id
1 'polypeptide(L)'
;MKRLLIILSAAMIAITSCGNSGKEAQKETPKVYMTADISAEGLVKVYEALGVKPEGKVAVKISTGEPGGRNFLQPALIKDLVQKVNGTIVECNVAYQGPRFTTEAHYQAAKDHGFVDIAEVDIMDSQAEIKIPVQDTTHIKYNIVGANIQKYDYMINLAHFKGHAMGGFGGVLKNQSIGVASANGKAYIHTGGKVQTKEEMWEHLFKTEQDVFLESMAAAAQSVHEYFKGDIIYINVMNNLSVDCDCNAHPADPLMKDIGILASTDPVALDQACVELVFAVVPEEGNDNGPLVERIRSRHGTHIIDYSEQIGLGSKKYELVKID
;
A
#
# COMPACT_ATOMS: atom_id res chain seq x y z
N MET A 1 -47.67 -81.42 -6.57
CA MET A 1 -46.40 -80.84 -6.12
C MET A 1 -45.99 -79.82 -7.18
N LYS A 2 -46.32 -78.54 -6.94
CA LYS A 2 -46.01 -77.42 -7.90
C LYS A 2 -44.79 -76.70 -7.40
N ARG A 3 -43.71 -76.69 -8.18
CA ARG A 3 -42.49 -75.92 -7.90
C ARG A 3 -42.71 -74.46 -8.36
N LEU A 4 -42.56 -73.54 -7.43
CA LEU A 4 -42.62 -72.13 -7.69
C LEU A 4 -41.23 -71.63 -8.04
N LEU A 5 -41.01 -71.12 -9.25
CA LEU A 5 -39.81 -70.44 -9.66
C LEU A 5 -39.90 -68.96 -9.23
N ILE A 6 -38.99 -68.49 -8.39
CA ILE A 6 -38.82 -67.08 -8.06
C ILE A 6 -37.73 -66.54 -8.98
N ILE A 7 -38.14 -65.60 -9.86
CA ILE A 7 -37.20 -64.82 -10.72
C ILE A 7 -36.79 -63.58 -9.93
N LEU A 8 -35.52 -63.47 -9.53
CA LEU A 8 -34.93 -62.27 -8.99
C LEU A 8 -34.51 -61.38 -10.17
N SER A 9 -35.19 -60.25 -10.36
CA SER A 9 -34.74 -59.17 -11.26
C SER A 9 -33.80 -58.24 -10.48
N ALA A 10 -32.54 -58.22 -10.86
CA ALA A 10 -31.59 -57.26 -10.35
C ALA A 10 -31.74 -55.93 -11.09
N ALA A 11 -32.18 -54.92 -10.41
CA ALA A 11 -32.22 -53.54 -10.96
C ALA A 11 -30.83 -52.92 -10.74
N MET A 12 -30.09 -52.70 -11.82
CA MET A 12 -28.85 -51.88 -11.79
C MET A 12 -29.24 -50.42 -11.71
N ILE A 13 -28.97 -49.82 -10.54
CA ILE A 13 -29.03 -48.35 -10.37
C ILE A 13 -27.72 -47.80 -10.88
N ALA A 14 -27.74 -47.16 -12.05
CA ALA A 14 -26.62 -46.37 -12.56
C ALA A 14 -26.56 -45.04 -11.79
N ILE A 15 -25.58 -44.92 -10.87
CA ILE A 15 -25.27 -43.66 -10.22
C ILE A 15 -24.48 -42.82 -11.22
N THR A 16 -25.12 -41.90 -11.91
CA THR A 16 -24.48 -40.84 -12.68
C THR A 16 -23.90 -39.84 -11.68
N SER A 17 -22.60 -39.95 -11.39
CA SER A 17 -21.84 -38.93 -10.70
C SER A 17 -21.72 -37.70 -11.61
N CYS A 18 -22.55 -36.69 -11.40
CA CYS A 18 -22.33 -35.36 -11.94
C CYS A 18 -21.10 -34.76 -11.23
N GLY A 19 -19.94 -34.96 -11.83
CA GLY A 19 -18.74 -34.20 -11.49
C GLY A 19 -18.98 -32.74 -11.79
N ASN A 20 -19.27 -31.98 -10.73
CA ASN A 20 -19.29 -30.53 -10.79
C ASN A 20 -17.81 -30.07 -10.87
N SER A 21 -17.27 -30.01 -12.09
CA SER A 21 -15.98 -29.33 -12.33
C SER A 21 -16.25 -27.83 -12.15
N GLY A 22 -16.14 -27.36 -10.92
CA GLY A 22 -16.04 -25.94 -10.65
C GLY A 22 -14.89 -25.40 -11.49
N LYS A 23 -15.17 -24.71 -12.57
CA LYS A 23 -14.20 -23.85 -13.23
C LYS A 23 -13.84 -22.81 -12.17
N GLU A 24 -12.64 -22.92 -11.57
CA GLU A 24 -12.01 -21.78 -10.92
C GLU A 24 -12.05 -20.65 -11.95
N ALA A 25 -12.77 -19.58 -11.64
CA ALA A 25 -12.75 -18.40 -12.47
C ALA A 25 -11.28 -17.96 -12.52
N GLN A 26 -10.63 -18.04 -13.67
CA GLN A 26 -9.28 -17.52 -13.85
C GLN A 26 -9.35 -16.05 -13.46
N LYS A 27 -8.69 -15.70 -12.33
CA LYS A 27 -8.59 -14.33 -11.87
C LYS A 27 -7.90 -13.55 -12.99
N GLU A 28 -8.54 -12.54 -13.52
CA GLU A 28 -8.00 -11.72 -14.61
C GLU A 28 -6.67 -11.12 -14.19
N THR A 29 -5.68 -11.09 -15.09
CA THR A 29 -4.37 -10.52 -14.80
C THR A 29 -4.53 -9.01 -14.50
N PRO A 30 -4.07 -8.51 -13.34
CA PRO A 30 -4.19 -7.11 -13.00
C PRO A 30 -3.52 -6.21 -14.04
N LYS A 31 -4.14 -5.06 -14.33
CA LYS A 31 -3.53 -4.02 -15.16
C LYS A 31 -2.84 -2.98 -14.30
N VAL A 32 -1.66 -2.57 -14.72
CA VAL A 32 -0.94 -1.42 -14.18
C VAL A 32 -0.87 -0.37 -15.30
N TYR A 33 -1.60 0.71 -15.12
CA TYR A 33 -1.59 1.84 -16.07
C TYR A 33 -0.43 2.76 -15.74
N MET A 34 0.25 3.29 -16.76
CA MET A 34 1.44 4.12 -16.62
C MET A 34 1.42 5.30 -17.58
N THR A 35 1.79 6.47 -17.10
CA THR A 35 2.19 7.63 -17.91
C THR A 35 3.58 8.12 -17.52
N ALA A 36 4.37 8.59 -18.48
CA ALA A 36 5.63 9.29 -18.21
C ALA A 36 5.40 10.77 -17.82
N ASP A 37 4.21 11.30 -18.05
CA ASP A 37 3.83 12.67 -17.69
C ASP A 37 3.59 12.81 -16.17
N ILE A 38 4.58 13.40 -15.48
CA ILE A 38 4.49 13.69 -14.03
C ILE A 38 3.95 15.13 -13.84
N SER A 39 2.74 15.33 -14.26
CA SER A 39 1.97 16.56 -14.06
C SER A 39 0.64 16.28 -13.34
N ALA A 40 -0.06 17.32 -12.92
CA ALA A 40 -1.41 17.18 -12.36
C ALA A 40 -2.37 16.53 -13.37
N GLU A 41 -2.21 16.85 -14.67
CA GLU A 41 -2.99 16.27 -15.76
C GLU A 41 -2.65 14.79 -15.95
N GLY A 42 -1.35 14.41 -15.93
CA GLY A 42 -0.89 13.04 -16.01
C GLY A 42 -1.40 12.19 -14.84
N LEU A 43 -1.42 12.74 -13.62
CA LEU A 43 -1.96 12.07 -12.44
C LEU A 43 -3.47 11.81 -12.59
N VAL A 44 -4.24 12.78 -13.06
CA VAL A 44 -5.67 12.61 -13.32
C VAL A 44 -5.91 11.60 -14.44
N LYS A 45 -5.11 11.64 -15.52
CA LYS A 45 -5.22 10.73 -16.66
C LYS A 45 -4.99 9.27 -16.25
N VAL A 46 -3.96 8.98 -15.44
CA VAL A 46 -3.69 7.61 -14.96
C VAL A 46 -4.78 7.12 -14.00
N TYR A 47 -5.32 8.01 -13.16
CA TYR A 47 -6.48 7.69 -12.33
C TYR A 47 -7.72 7.34 -13.17
N GLU A 48 -8.04 8.12 -14.20
CA GLU A 48 -9.18 7.89 -15.07
C GLU A 48 -9.05 6.57 -15.87
N ALA A 49 -7.83 6.18 -16.22
CA ALA A 49 -7.55 4.92 -16.91
C ALA A 49 -7.97 3.68 -16.10
N LEU A 50 -8.06 3.78 -14.76
CA LEU A 50 -8.57 2.70 -13.92
C LEU A 50 -10.06 2.41 -14.16
N GLY A 51 -10.82 3.37 -14.70
CA GLY A 51 -12.26 3.21 -14.99
C GLY A 51 -13.15 3.09 -13.74
N VAL A 52 -12.64 3.44 -12.56
CA VAL A 52 -13.36 3.35 -11.28
C VAL A 52 -13.83 4.72 -10.83
N LYS A 53 -14.93 4.73 -10.07
CA LYS A 53 -15.46 5.96 -9.45
C LYS A 53 -15.61 5.74 -7.96
N PRO A 54 -14.91 6.54 -7.13
CA PRO A 54 -15.11 6.52 -5.69
C PRO A 54 -16.56 6.90 -5.35
N GLU A 55 -17.16 6.18 -4.41
CA GLU A 55 -18.46 6.51 -3.84
C GLU A 55 -18.30 6.87 -2.35
N GLY A 56 -19.19 7.74 -1.84
CA GLY A 56 -19.16 8.17 -0.46
C GLY A 56 -18.03 9.15 -0.12
N LYS A 57 -17.52 9.08 1.10
CA LYS A 57 -16.41 9.92 1.57
C LYS A 57 -15.07 9.31 1.22
N VAL A 58 -14.25 10.07 0.51
CA VAL A 58 -12.98 9.61 -0.04
C VAL A 58 -11.81 10.05 0.83
N ALA A 59 -11.04 9.10 1.34
CA ALA A 59 -9.73 9.33 1.93
C ALA A 59 -8.65 9.31 0.84
N VAL A 60 -7.84 10.36 0.74
CA VAL A 60 -6.62 10.36 -0.10
C VAL A 60 -5.42 10.21 0.81
N LYS A 61 -4.88 8.99 0.90
CA LYS A 61 -3.74 8.68 1.79
C LYS A 61 -2.43 9.02 1.11
N ILE A 62 -1.74 9.99 1.67
CA ILE A 62 -0.42 10.45 1.23
C ILE A 62 0.60 10.44 2.37
N SER A 63 1.83 10.85 2.09
CA SER A 63 2.81 11.31 3.09
C SER A 63 3.01 12.81 2.91
N THR A 64 2.72 13.60 3.94
CA THR A 64 2.85 15.07 3.91
C THR A 64 4.29 15.56 4.13
N GLY A 65 5.24 14.66 4.39
CA GLY A 65 6.66 14.98 4.58
C GLY A 65 7.00 15.47 5.98
N GLU A 66 8.30 15.54 6.29
CA GLU A 66 8.83 16.15 7.50
C GLU A 66 9.00 17.66 7.33
N PRO A 67 8.82 18.46 8.40
CA PRO A 67 9.16 19.87 8.39
C PRO A 67 10.60 20.12 7.89
N GLY A 68 10.73 20.98 6.87
CA GLY A 68 12.01 21.24 6.20
C GLY A 68 12.37 20.26 5.08
N GLY A 69 11.62 19.17 4.94
CA GLY A 69 11.74 18.25 3.80
C GLY A 69 11.25 18.88 2.50
N ARG A 70 11.74 18.38 1.36
CA ARG A 70 11.44 18.96 0.03
C ARG A 70 10.98 17.93 -1.01
N ASN A 71 11.19 16.63 -0.74
CA ASN A 71 10.97 15.57 -1.74
C ASN A 71 9.56 14.97 -1.69
N PHE A 72 8.70 15.37 -0.76
CA PHE A 72 7.31 14.91 -0.69
C PHE A 72 6.51 15.33 -1.93
N LEU A 73 5.41 14.63 -2.20
CA LEU A 73 4.50 14.97 -3.29
C LEU A 73 3.96 16.38 -3.10
N GLN A 74 4.29 17.25 -4.04
CA GLN A 74 3.91 18.67 -3.95
C GLN A 74 2.39 18.84 -4.09
N PRO A 75 1.74 19.70 -3.28
CA PRO A 75 0.31 19.95 -3.38
C PRO A 75 -0.17 20.29 -4.79
N ALA A 76 0.63 21.07 -5.54
CA ALA A 76 0.31 21.43 -6.93
C ALA A 76 0.14 20.22 -7.86
N LEU A 77 0.90 19.13 -7.62
CA LEU A 77 0.80 17.90 -8.40
C LEU A 77 -0.49 17.13 -8.11
N ILE A 78 -0.93 17.10 -6.85
CA ILE A 78 -2.03 16.22 -6.42
C ILE A 78 -3.38 16.93 -6.33
N LYS A 79 -3.41 18.28 -6.36
CA LYS A 79 -4.59 19.12 -6.16
C LYS A 79 -5.77 18.70 -7.03
N ASP A 80 -5.54 18.56 -8.33
CA ASP A 80 -6.62 18.33 -9.30
C ASP A 80 -7.28 16.96 -9.07
N LEU A 81 -6.49 15.93 -8.74
CA LEU A 81 -7.02 14.62 -8.35
C LEU A 81 -7.83 14.70 -7.05
N VAL A 82 -7.26 15.31 -6.01
CA VAL A 82 -7.91 15.42 -4.68
C VAL A 82 -9.23 16.15 -4.79
N GLN A 83 -9.28 17.27 -5.53
CA GLN A 83 -10.49 18.06 -5.75
C GLN A 83 -11.49 17.35 -6.65
N LYS A 84 -11.03 16.65 -7.71
CA LYS A 84 -11.88 15.86 -8.60
C LYS A 84 -12.69 14.79 -7.87
N VAL A 85 -12.08 14.14 -6.86
CA VAL A 85 -12.76 13.10 -6.08
C VAL A 85 -13.41 13.64 -4.79
N ASN A 86 -13.39 14.94 -4.57
CA ASN A 86 -13.83 15.60 -3.32
C ASN A 86 -13.21 14.90 -2.09
N GLY A 87 -11.91 14.63 -2.16
CA GLY A 87 -11.19 13.83 -1.18
C GLY A 87 -10.71 14.65 0.01
N THR A 88 -10.64 14.00 1.18
CA THR A 88 -9.91 14.47 2.36
C THR A 88 -8.51 13.85 2.36
N ILE A 89 -7.47 14.65 2.51
CA ILE A 89 -6.11 14.16 2.68
C ILE A 89 -5.99 13.53 4.07
N VAL A 90 -5.50 12.29 4.15
CA VAL A 90 -5.41 11.57 5.41
C VAL A 90 -4.00 11.10 5.72
N GLU A 91 -3.62 11.21 6.99
CA GLU A 91 -2.37 10.73 7.58
C GLU A 91 -2.62 10.12 8.98
N CYS A 92 -1.60 9.49 9.56
CA CYS A 92 -1.55 9.14 10.98
C CYS A 92 -0.23 9.61 11.59
N ASN A 93 -0.25 9.91 12.90
CA ASN A 93 0.90 10.37 13.66
C ASN A 93 2.10 9.41 13.54
N VAL A 94 3.29 9.97 13.67
CA VAL A 94 4.55 9.20 13.66
C VAL A 94 4.80 8.52 15.00
N ALA A 95 5.56 7.42 14.99
CA ALA A 95 5.95 6.70 16.20
C ALA A 95 7.31 7.12 16.76
N TYR A 96 8.07 7.91 16.01
CA TYR A 96 9.40 8.39 16.40
C TYR A 96 9.36 9.83 16.91
N GLN A 97 10.32 10.19 17.77
CA GLN A 97 10.51 11.55 18.22
C GLN A 97 11.01 12.42 17.05
N GLY A 98 10.40 13.58 16.87
CA GLY A 98 10.76 14.48 15.79
C GLY A 98 9.87 15.73 15.71
N PRO A 99 10.09 16.60 14.70
CA PRO A 99 9.37 17.87 14.58
C PRO A 99 7.84 17.72 14.42
N ARG A 100 7.34 16.60 13.92
CA ARG A 100 5.88 16.31 13.79
C ARG A 100 5.40 15.19 14.72
N PHE A 101 5.99 15.06 15.90
CA PHE A 101 5.67 13.97 16.84
C PHE A 101 4.28 14.08 17.46
N THR A 102 3.73 15.30 17.64
CA THR A 102 2.36 15.52 18.12
C THR A 102 1.39 15.76 16.99
N THR A 103 0.11 15.52 17.23
CA THR A 103 -0.96 15.77 16.24
C THR A 103 -0.94 17.22 15.73
N GLU A 104 -0.77 18.19 16.64
CA GLU A 104 -0.74 19.62 16.31
C GLU A 104 0.47 19.94 15.44
N ALA A 105 1.64 19.42 15.78
CA ALA A 105 2.86 19.63 15.00
C ALA A 105 2.79 18.93 13.63
N HIS A 106 2.15 17.74 13.56
CA HIS A 106 1.94 17.04 12.31
C HIS A 106 0.97 17.82 11.40
N TYR A 107 -0.14 18.31 11.96
CA TYR A 107 -1.07 19.15 11.20
C TYR A 107 -0.41 20.47 10.76
N GLN A 108 0.43 21.08 11.62
CA GLN A 108 1.17 22.29 11.25
C GLN A 108 2.14 22.01 10.09
N ALA A 109 2.84 20.87 10.09
CA ALA A 109 3.70 20.47 8.97
C ALA A 109 2.91 20.34 7.65
N ALA A 110 1.73 19.70 7.69
CA ALA A 110 0.86 19.60 6.53
C ALA A 110 0.39 20.97 6.03
N LYS A 111 0.14 21.91 6.95
CA LYS A 111 -0.23 23.31 6.63
C LYS A 111 0.94 24.07 6.01
N ASP A 112 2.13 23.99 6.61
CA ASP A 112 3.32 24.70 6.12
C ASP A 112 3.74 24.20 4.72
N HIS A 113 3.46 22.93 4.41
CA HIS A 113 3.67 22.35 3.10
C HIS A 113 2.54 22.65 2.10
N GLY A 114 1.48 23.35 2.50
CA GLY A 114 0.39 23.83 1.62
C GLY A 114 -0.72 22.79 1.36
N PHE A 115 -0.77 21.68 2.08
CA PHE A 115 -1.82 20.66 1.85
C PHE A 115 -3.20 21.13 2.30
N VAL A 116 -3.29 21.94 3.35
CA VAL A 116 -4.58 22.51 3.83
C VAL A 116 -5.17 23.52 2.87
N ASP A 117 -4.39 24.08 1.92
CA ASP A 117 -4.85 25.01 0.92
C ASP A 117 -5.57 24.33 -0.26
N ILE A 118 -5.38 23.02 -0.41
CA ILE A 118 -5.96 22.24 -1.52
C ILE A 118 -7.12 21.33 -1.09
N ALA A 119 -7.15 20.88 0.17
CA ALA A 119 -8.21 20.03 0.72
C ALA A 119 -8.21 20.03 2.25
N GLU A 120 -9.26 19.46 2.86
CA GLU A 120 -9.25 19.10 4.28
C GLU A 120 -8.13 18.08 4.55
N VAL A 121 -7.47 18.23 5.71
CA VAL A 121 -6.44 17.29 6.21
C VAL A 121 -6.91 16.68 7.52
N ASP A 122 -6.97 15.36 7.58
CA ASP A 122 -7.34 14.59 8.77
C ASP A 122 -6.18 13.71 9.24
N ILE A 123 -5.69 13.95 10.45
CA ILE A 123 -4.77 13.04 11.14
C ILE A 123 -5.63 12.00 11.84
N MET A 124 -5.78 10.84 11.22
CA MET A 124 -6.82 9.84 11.56
C MET A 124 -6.75 9.29 12.98
N ASP A 125 -5.58 9.32 13.61
CA ASP A 125 -5.36 8.90 15.00
C ASP A 125 -5.28 10.09 15.98
N SER A 126 -5.76 11.27 15.58
CA SER A 126 -5.70 12.49 16.40
C SER A 126 -6.49 12.39 17.70
N GLN A 127 -7.57 11.62 17.73
CA GLN A 127 -8.46 11.49 18.89
C GLN A 127 -8.41 10.10 19.52
N ALA A 128 -8.34 9.07 18.67
CA ALA A 128 -8.39 7.68 19.10
C ALA A 128 -7.82 6.74 18.03
N GLU A 129 -7.59 5.52 18.44
CA GLU A 129 -7.22 4.40 17.56
C GLU A 129 -8.18 3.24 17.74
N ILE A 130 -8.31 2.40 16.73
CA ILE A 130 -9.11 1.18 16.75
C ILE A 130 -8.28 -0.01 16.26
N LYS A 131 -8.70 -1.20 16.66
CA LYS A 131 -8.14 -2.47 16.18
C LYS A 131 -9.03 -3.00 15.06
N ILE A 132 -8.45 -3.22 13.89
CA ILE A 132 -9.13 -3.91 12.79
C ILE A 132 -8.55 -5.32 12.63
N PRO A 133 -9.36 -6.31 12.18
CA PRO A 133 -8.90 -7.69 12.03
C PRO A 133 -7.83 -7.80 10.95
N VAL A 134 -6.92 -8.75 11.11
CA VAL A 134 -5.99 -9.23 10.08
C VAL A 134 -6.35 -10.66 9.73
N GLN A 135 -6.18 -11.06 8.46
CA GLN A 135 -6.39 -12.44 8.03
C GLN A 135 -5.15 -13.29 8.34
N ASP A 136 -3.98 -12.77 7.97
CA ASP A 136 -2.71 -13.40 8.34
C ASP A 136 -2.30 -13.00 9.76
N THR A 137 -2.39 -13.95 10.68
CA THR A 137 -2.06 -13.77 12.09
C THR A 137 -0.70 -14.34 12.48
N THR A 138 0.21 -14.55 11.52
CA THR A 138 1.53 -15.12 11.77
C THR A 138 2.32 -14.29 12.77
N HIS A 139 2.41 -12.99 12.56
CA HIS A 139 3.15 -12.08 13.42
C HIS A 139 2.25 -11.16 14.24
N ILE A 140 1.35 -10.44 13.57
CA ILE A 140 0.41 -9.52 14.21
C ILE A 140 -0.98 -10.15 14.34
N LYS A 141 -1.72 -9.81 15.40
CA LYS A 141 -3.06 -10.40 15.66
C LYS A 141 -4.21 -9.49 15.25
N TYR A 142 -3.93 -8.24 15.02
CA TYR A 142 -4.80 -7.17 14.56
C TYR A 142 -3.95 -6.04 14.00
N ASN A 143 -4.54 -5.11 13.29
CA ASN A 143 -3.87 -3.85 12.94
C ASN A 143 -4.47 -2.73 13.79
N ILE A 144 -3.62 -1.82 14.31
CA ILE A 144 -4.04 -0.66 15.11
C ILE A 144 -3.99 0.57 14.20
N VAL A 145 -5.15 1.10 13.86
CA VAL A 145 -5.28 2.21 12.89
C VAL A 145 -5.94 3.43 13.54
N GLY A 146 -5.79 4.59 12.92
CA GLY A 146 -6.48 5.78 13.40
C GLY A 146 -8.01 5.61 13.34
N ALA A 147 -8.72 5.96 14.42
CA ALA A 147 -10.17 5.75 14.52
C ALA A 147 -10.97 6.50 13.44
N ASN A 148 -10.44 7.61 12.94
CA ASN A 148 -11.07 8.38 11.88
C ASN A 148 -11.18 7.65 10.54
N ILE A 149 -10.50 6.50 10.34
CA ILE A 149 -10.70 5.65 9.17
C ILE A 149 -12.19 5.29 8.97
N GLN A 150 -12.96 5.23 10.07
CA GLN A 150 -14.40 4.93 10.07
C GLN A 150 -15.26 6.03 9.41
N LYS A 151 -14.69 7.20 9.12
CA LYS A 151 -15.39 8.30 8.44
C LYS A 151 -15.43 8.13 6.93
N TYR A 152 -14.63 7.21 6.37
CA TYR A 152 -14.40 7.09 4.94
C TYR A 152 -14.96 5.79 4.38
N ASP A 153 -15.55 5.90 3.21
CA ASP A 153 -16.15 4.79 2.46
C ASP A 153 -15.19 4.25 1.39
N TYR A 154 -14.29 5.09 0.91
CA TYR A 154 -13.34 4.81 -0.18
C TYR A 154 -11.95 5.34 0.14
N MET A 155 -10.89 4.65 -0.32
CA MET A 155 -9.52 5.14 -0.19
C MET A 155 -8.80 5.23 -1.55
N ILE A 156 -8.14 6.35 -1.79
CA ILE A 156 -7.10 6.49 -2.81
C ILE A 156 -5.76 6.47 -2.09
N ASN A 157 -5.05 5.36 -2.22
CA ASN A 157 -3.70 5.22 -1.70
C ASN A 157 -2.72 5.84 -2.71
N LEU A 158 -2.39 7.12 -2.50
CA LEU A 158 -1.51 7.91 -3.35
C LEU A 158 -0.12 7.98 -2.71
N ALA A 159 0.76 7.09 -3.13
CA ALA A 159 2.11 6.99 -2.58
C ALA A 159 3.14 7.71 -3.45
N HIS A 160 4.13 8.30 -2.79
CA HIS A 160 5.38 8.69 -3.39
C HIS A 160 6.33 7.50 -3.34
N PHE A 161 6.69 6.93 -4.49
CA PHE A 161 7.62 5.79 -4.55
C PHE A 161 9.07 6.26 -4.41
N LYS A 162 9.81 5.66 -3.49
CA LYS A 162 11.22 6.00 -3.17
C LYS A 162 11.87 4.94 -2.32
N GLY A 163 13.14 5.12 -1.97
CA GLY A 163 13.83 4.30 -0.97
C GLY A 163 13.27 4.47 0.45
N HIS A 164 13.57 3.50 1.31
CA HIS A 164 13.20 3.53 2.71
C HIS A 164 14.25 2.84 3.57
N ALA A 165 14.67 3.49 4.65
CA ALA A 165 15.76 3.03 5.50
C ALA A 165 15.54 1.63 6.11
N MET A 166 14.31 1.28 6.45
CA MET A 166 13.97 0.00 7.08
C MET A 166 13.31 -0.98 6.09
N GLY A 167 12.35 -0.53 5.27
CA GLY A 167 11.59 -1.40 4.37
C GLY A 167 12.23 -1.59 2.98
N GLY A 168 13.39 -0.99 2.71
CA GLY A 168 14.03 -1.02 1.39
C GLY A 168 13.44 0.02 0.44
N PHE A 169 12.14 0.00 0.22
CA PHE A 169 11.40 1.02 -0.53
C PHE A 169 10.09 1.42 0.18
N GLY A 170 9.51 2.51 -0.24
CA GLY A 170 8.19 2.96 0.15
C GLY A 170 7.33 3.14 -1.10
N GLY A 171 6.36 2.25 -1.30
CA GLY A 171 5.31 2.29 -2.29
C GLY A 171 3.93 2.21 -1.63
N VAL A 172 2.92 1.75 -2.37
CA VAL A 172 1.54 1.68 -1.86
C VAL A 172 1.38 0.67 -0.73
N LEU A 173 2.11 -0.45 -0.73
CA LEU A 173 2.07 -1.42 0.37
C LEU A 173 2.53 -0.80 1.69
N LYS A 174 3.63 -0.05 1.67
CA LYS A 174 4.12 0.67 2.86
C LYS A 174 3.19 1.83 3.26
N ASN A 175 2.68 2.59 2.29
CA ASN A 175 1.78 3.71 2.56
C ASN A 175 0.46 3.23 3.18
N GLN A 176 -0.03 2.07 2.78
CA GLN A 176 -1.24 1.44 3.32
C GLN A 176 -1.02 0.80 4.70
N SER A 177 0.11 0.14 4.92
CA SER A 177 0.43 -0.51 6.20
C SER A 177 0.85 0.52 7.25
N ILE A 178 2.09 1.00 7.15
CA ILE A 178 2.66 1.95 8.13
C ILE A 178 1.96 3.30 8.08
N GLY A 179 1.54 3.77 6.88
CA GLY A 179 0.93 5.08 6.74
C GLY A 179 -0.47 5.19 7.35
N VAL A 180 -1.26 4.11 7.35
CA VAL A 180 -2.63 4.07 7.93
C VAL A 180 -2.61 3.64 9.40
N ALA A 181 -1.60 2.91 9.84
CA ALA A 181 -1.44 2.53 11.24
C ALA A 181 -1.32 3.79 12.13
N SER A 182 -1.95 3.77 13.31
CA SER A 182 -1.74 4.78 14.34
C SER A 182 -0.28 4.81 14.81
N ALA A 183 0.11 5.78 15.63
CA ALA A 183 1.47 5.81 16.20
C ALA A 183 1.80 4.50 16.93
N ASN A 184 0.86 3.96 17.73
CA ASN A 184 1.01 2.67 18.39
C ASN A 184 0.98 1.50 17.39
N GLY A 185 0.13 1.57 16.37
CA GLY A 185 0.08 0.58 15.30
C GLY A 185 1.38 0.48 14.51
N LYS A 186 2.04 1.62 14.25
CA LYS A 186 3.38 1.62 13.66
C LYS A 186 4.39 0.85 14.52
N ALA A 187 4.39 1.10 15.84
CA ALA A 187 5.24 0.37 16.77
C ALA A 187 4.94 -1.14 16.76
N TYR A 188 3.67 -1.51 16.77
CA TYR A 188 3.22 -2.89 16.73
C TYR A 188 3.68 -3.63 15.47
N ILE A 189 3.54 -3.00 14.28
CA ILE A 189 4.00 -3.58 13.00
C ILE A 189 5.53 -3.68 12.96
N HIS A 190 6.26 -2.62 13.32
CA HIS A 190 7.73 -2.61 13.28
C HIS A 190 8.37 -3.64 14.21
N THR A 191 7.67 -4.07 15.24
CA THR A 191 8.18 -5.05 16.21
C THR A 191 7.60 -6.45 16.03
N GLY A 192 6.89 -6.72 14.92
CA GLY A 192 6.28 -8.03 14.67
C GLY A 192 5.27 -8.42 15.75
N GLY A 193 4.48 -7.46 16.23
CA GLY A 193 3.45 -7.69 17.24
C GLY A 193 3.95 -7.77 18.68
N LYS A 194 5.23 -7.46 18.97
CA LYS A 194 5.80 -7.61 20.32
C LYS A 194 5.39 -6.51 21.29
N VAL A 195 5.20 -5.27 20.81
CA VAL A 195 4.80 -4.13 21.64
C VAL A 195 3.53 -3.49 21.10
N GLN A 196 2.77 -2.84 21.98
CA GLN A 196 1.50 -2.19 21.60
C GLN A 196 1.54 -0.66 21.76
N THR A 197 2.65 -0.11 22.23
CA THR A 197 2.83 1.32 22.43
C THR A 197 4.09 1.81 21.73
N LYS A 198 4.07 3.06 21.26
CA LYS A 198 5.22 3.68 20.60
C LYS A 198 6.40 3.90 21.53
N GLU A 199 6.14 4.04 22.82
CA GLU A 199 7.15 4.22 23.87
C GLU A 199 8.06 2.98 24.00
N GLU A 200 7.47 1.78 23.86
CA GLU A 200 8.20 0.50 23.97
C GLU A 200 8.92 0.10 22.66
N MET A 201 8.61 0.79 21.55
CA MET A 201 9.09 0.41 20.22
C MET A 201 10.61 0.25 20.15
N TRP A 202 11.36 1.21 20.70
CA TRP A 202 12.81 1.30 20.53
C TRP A 202 13.57 0.13 21.18
N GLU A 203 13.01 -0.49 22.22
CA GLU A 203 13.62 -1.64 22.89
C GLU A 203 13.61 -2.90 22.01
N HIS A 204 12.68 -2.97 21.07
CA HIS A 204 12.42 -4.15 20.24
C HIS A 204 12.72 -3.94 18.74
N LEU A 205 12.72 -2.68 18.28
CA LEU A 205 12.84 -2.33 16.86
C LEU A 205 14.04 -2.99 16.17
N PHE A 206 15.23 -2.86 16.75
CA PHE A 206 16.48 -3.41 16.19
C PHE A 206 16.69 -4.90 16.49
N LYS A 207 15.81 -5.52 17.27
CA LYS A 207 15.82 -6.94 17.58
C LYS A 207 14.80 -7.73 16.75
N THR A 208 14.00 -7.04 15.95
CA THR A 208 13.01 -7.65 15.08
C THR A 208 13.69 -8.05 13.78
N GLU A 209 13.53 -9.33 13.40
CA GLU A 209 14.05 -9.84 12.12
C GLU A 209 13.43 -9.07 10.96
N GLN A 210 14.22 -8.82 9.93
CA GLN A 210 13.81 -8.00 8.79
C GLN A 210 12.54 -8.55 8.11
N ASP A 211 12.48 -9.86 7.87
CA ASP A 211 11.35 -10.49 7.21
C ASP A 211 10.09 -10.46 8.08
N VAL A 212 10.22 -10.63 9.40
CA VAL A 212 9.10 -10.46 10.36
C VAL A 212 8.48 -9.07 10.26
N PHE A 213 9.30 -8.03 10.11
CA PHE A 213 8.81 -6.67 9.91
C PHE A 213 8.08 -6.52 8.57
N LEU A 214 8.66 -7.01 7.47
CA LEU A 214 8.09 -6.92 6.13
C LEU A 214 6.78 -7.72 6.00
N GLU A 215 6.72 -8.91 6.60
CA GLU A 215 5.53 -9.76 6.65
C GLU A 215 4.43 -9.13 7.51
N SER A 216 4.79 -8.50 8.63
CA SER A 216 3.85 -7.72 9.44
C SER A 216 3.28 -6.52 8.68
N MET A 217 4.09 -5.87 7.84
CA MET A 217 3.62 -4.81 6.95
C MET A 217 2.63 -5.36 5.90
N ALA A 218 2.91 -6.51 5.30
CA ALA A 218 2.03 -7.14 4.32
C ALA A 218 0.66 -7.49 4.94
N ALA A 219 0.66 -8.12 6.13
CA ALA A 219 -0.56 -8.44 6.87
C ALA A 219 -1.37 -7.18 7.25
N ALA A 220 -0.68 -6.10 7.67
CA ALA A 220 -1.32 -4.83 7.97
C ALA A 220 -1.88 -4.15 6.69
N ALA A 221 -1.18 -4.23 5.56
CA ALA A 221 -1.69 -3.74 4.28
C ALA A 221 -2.95 -4.51 3.85
N GLN A 222 -2.93 -5.85 3.97
CA GLN A 222 -4.10 -6.68 3.68
C GLN A 222 -5.30 -6.27 4.55
N SER A 223 -5.10 -6.03 5.84
CA SER A 223 -6.19 -5.66 6.74
C SER A 223 -6.89 -4.35 6.34
N VAL A 224 -6.16 -3.37 5.81
CA VAL A 224 -6.74 -2.12 5.30
C VAL A 224 -7.49 -2.35 4.00
N HIS A 225 -6.96 -3.18 3.09
CA HIS A 225 -7.66 -3.57 1.87
C HIS A 225 -9.01 -4.23 2.18
N GLU A 226 -9.02 -5.17 3.11
CA GLU A 226 -10.23 -5.88 3.55
C GLU A 226 -11.20 -4.95 4.29
N TYR A 227 -10.68 -3.98 5.06
CA TYR A 227 -11.52 -2.99 5.74
C TYR A 227 -12.37 -2.20 4.75
N PHE A 228 -11.78 -1.76 3.64
CA PHE A 228 -12.48 -1.07 2.55
C PHE A 228 -13.19 -2.02 1.58
N LYS A 229 -13.13 -3.34 1.78
CA LYS A 229 -13.82 -4.35 0.94
C LYS A 229 -13.49 -4.24 -0.55
N GLY A 230 -12.30 -3.76 -0.89
CA GLY A 230 -11.88 -3.49 -2.25
C GLY A 230 -12.22 -2.10 -2.78
N ASP A 231 -12.91 -1.25 -2.01
CA ASP A 231 -13.15 0.16 -2.34
C ASP A 231 -11.89 1.00 -2.08
N ILE A 232 -10.80 0.59 -2.72
CA ILE A 232 -9.49 1.20 -2.64
C ILE A 232 -8.77 1.08 -3.97
N ILE A 233 -8.11 2.15 -4.39
CA ILE A 233 -7.20 2.17 -5.55
C ILE A 233 -5.81 2.65 -5.13
N TYR A 234 -4.86 2.34 -5.97
CA TYR A 234 -3.45 2.49 -5.70
C TYR A 234 -2.78 3.31 -6.78
N ILE A 235 -2.01 4.32 -6.38
CA ILE A 235 -1.22 5.15 -7.28
C ILE A 235 0.17 5.34 -6.69
N ASN A 236 1.22 5.07 -7.47
CA ASN A 236 2.60 5.41 -7.16
C ASN A 236 3.09 6.53 -8.08
N VAL A 237 3.57 7.62 -7.49
CA VAL A 237 4.30 8.66 -8.21
C VAL A 237 5.80 8.40 -8.07
N MET A 238 6.47 8.16 -9.19
CA MET A 238 7.89 7.79 -9.26
C MET A 238 8.73 8.99 -9.68
N ASN A 239 8.74 10.03 -8.86
CA ASN A 239 9.56 11.22 -9.00
C ASN A 239 10.45 11.43 -7.78
N ASN A 240 11.49 12.25 -7.88
CA ASN A 240 12.43 12.48 -6.78
C ASN A 240 12.87 11.17 -6.09
N LEU A 241 13.32 10.20 -6.88
CA LEU A 241 13.58 8.81 -6.47
C LEU A 241 14.83 8.71 -5.56
N SER A 242 14.74 9.37 -4.39
CA SER A 242 15.76 9.32 -3.35
C SER A 242 15.86 7.93 -2.70
N VAL A 243 17.03 7.61 -2.14
CA VAL A 243 17.21 6.44 -1.27
C VAL A 243 16.53 6.61 0.09
N ASP A 244 16.14 7.83 0.44
CA ASP A 244 15.47 8.17 1.70
C ASP A 244 14.00 8.47 1.48
N CYS A 245 13.19 8.27 2.51
CA CYS A 245 11.76 8.56 2.44
C CYS A 245 11.44 9.99 2.92
N ASP A 246 10.20 10.43 2.66
CA ASP A 246 9.68 11.75 3.07
C ASP A 246 9.64 11.95 4.59
N CYS A 247 9.91 10.88 5.36
CA CYS A 247 10.10 10.92 6.81
C CYS A 247 11.52 11.37 7.23
N ASN A 248 12.36 11.75 6.28
CA ASN A 248 13.66 12.36 6.50
C ASN A 248 13.59 13.84 6.06
N ALA A 249 13.83 14.78 6.99
CA ALA A 249 13.84 16.21 6.68
C ALA A 249 14.99 16.60 5.72
N HIS A 250 16.07 15.80 5.69
CA HIS A 250 17.25 16.02 4.87
C HIS A 250 17.55 14.77 4.02
N PRO A 251 16.64 14.39 3.09
CA PRO A 251 16.86 13.20 2.26
C PRO A 251 18.03 13.43 1.31
N ALA A 252 18.73 12.35 0.96
CA ALA A 252 19.72 12.37 -0.08
C ALA A 252 19.11 12.83 -1.42
N ASP A 253 19.85 13.55 -2.22
CA ASP A 253 19.40 13.91 -3.55
C ASP A 253 19.21 12.65 -4.43
N PRO A 254 18.15 12.62 -5.26
CA PRO A 254 17.99 11.54 -6.24
C PRO A 254 19.16 11.46 -7.21
N LEU A 255 19.65 10.25 -7.44
CA LEU A 255 20.72 10.00 -8.44
C LEU A 255 20.18 9.42 -9.74
N MET A 256 18.91 9.01 -9.78
CA MET A 256 18.24 8.56 -10.99
C MET A 256 17.13 9.55 -11.41
N LYS A 257 16.83 9.50 -12.71
CA LYS A 257 15.73 10.30 -13.29
C LYS A 257 14.38 9.78 -12.82
N ASP A 258 13.40 10.67 -12.84
CA ASP A 258 11.98 10.34 -12.63
C ASP A 258 11.50 9.35 -13.69
N ILE A 259 10.54 8.49 -13.34
CA ILE A 259 10.04 7.43 -14.22
C ILE A 259 8.63 7.72 -14.74
N GLY A 260 7.72 8.17 -13.87
CA GLY A 260 6.33 8.38 -14.26
C GLY A 260 5.35 8.20 -13.09
N ILE A 261 4.08 8.08 -13.44
CA ILE A 261 3.00 7.80 -12.51
C ILE A 261 2.33 6.50 -12.92
N LEU A 262 2.16 5.58 -11.96
CA LEU A 262 1.53 4.29 -12.18
C LEU A 262 0.30 4.14 -11.30
N ALA A 263 -0.74 3.44 -11.79
CA ALA A 263 -1.95 3.15 -11.03
C ALA A 263 -2.47 1.73 -11.30
N SER A 264 -3.04 1.12 -10.27
CA SER A 264 -3.68 -0.21 -10.35
C SER A 264 -4.77 -0.35 -9.30
N THR A 265 -5.65 -1.33 -9.46
CA THR A 265 -6.55 -1.82 -8.41
C THR A 265 -5.90 -2.93 -7.57
N ASP A 266 -4.71 -3.39 -7.93
CA ASP A 266 -3.93 -4.41 -7.23
C ASP A 266 -2.63 -3.79 -6.69
N PRO A 267 -2.44 -3.72 -5.35
CA PRO A 267 -1.27 -3.06 -4.75
C PRO A 267 0.03 -3.85 -4.95
N VAL A 268 -0.06 -5.18 -5.07
CA VAL A 268 1.10 -6.06 -5.27
C VAL A 268 1.62 -5.90 -6.70
N ALA A 269 0.72 -5.92 -7.68
CA ALA A 269 1.03 -5.67 -9.08
C ALA A 269 1.69 -4.29 -9.28
N LEU A 270 1.16 -3.27 -8.60
CA LEU A 270 1.66 -1.91 -8.72
C LEU A 270 3.08 -1.75 -8.15
N ASP A 271 3.32 -2.20 -6.90
CA ASP A 271 4.65 -2.11 -6.30
C ASP A 271 5.66 -3.00 -7.03
N GLN A 272 5.25 -4.19 -7.53
CA GLN A 272 6.08 -5.04 -8.38
C GLN A 272 6.52 -4.29 -9.65
N ALA A 273 5.59 -3.65 -10.36
CA ALA A 273 5.89 -2.90 -11.57
C ALA A 273 6.86 -1.74 -11.29
N CYS A 274 6.66 -1.01 -10.20
CA CYS A 274 7.56 0.09 -9.81
C CYS A 274 8.98 -0.40 -9.51
N VAL A 275 9.14 -1.50 -8.75
CA VAL A 275 10.46 -2.08 -8.44
C VAL A 275 11.14 -2.57 -9.71
N GLU A 276 10.42 -3.24 -10.61
CA GLU A 276 10.97 -3.70 -11.89
C GLU A 276 11.44 -2.55 -12.77
N LEU A 277 10.68 -1.45 -12.83
CA LEU A 277 11.09 -0.25 -13.57
C LEU A 277 12.37 0.37 -13.00
N VAL A 278 12.50 0.45 -11.67
CA VAL A 278 13.75 0.90 -11.04
C VAL A 278 14.92 -0.03 -11.40
N PHE A 279 14.71 -1.34 -11.32
CA PHE A 279 15.77 -2.33 -11.58
C PHE A 279 16.16 -2.41 -13.06
N ALA A 280 15.25 -2.05 -13.98
CA ALA A 280 15.48 -2.07 -15.42
C ALA A 280 16.31 -0.88 -15.93
N VAL A 281 16.49 0.18 -15.11
CA VAL A 281 17.31 1.33 -15.52
C VAL A 281 18.75 0.89 -15.73
N VAL A 282 19.30 1.19 -16.90
CA VAL A 282 20.72 1.00 -17.19
C VAL A 282 21.45 2.26 -16.73
N PRO A 283 22.39 2.16 -15.77
CA PRO A 283 23.10 3.33 -15.26
C PRO A 283 23.86 4.10 -16.36
N GLU A 284 23.70 5.41 -16.36
CA GLU A 284 24.42 6.36 -17.23
C GLU A 284 24.68 7.65 -16.44
N GLU A 285 25.46 8.59 -17.02
CA GLU A 285 25.70 9.89 -16.39
C GLU A 285 24.39 10.63 -16.11
N GLY A 286 24.16 11.00 -14.85
CA GLY A 286 22.94 11.67 -14.39
C GLY A 286 21.69 10.76 -14.28
N ASN A 287 21.86 9.44 -14.36
CA ASN A 287 20.79 8.47 -14.16
C ASN A 287 21.31 7.16 -13.56
N ASP A 288 21.58 7.15 -12.27
CA ASP A 288 22.15 6.01 -11.54
C ASP A 288 21.13 5.44 -10.54
N ASN A 289 20.58 4.27 -10.84
CA ASN A 289 19.67 3.53 -9.95
C ASN A 289 20.42 2.71 -8.89
N GLY A 290 21.74 2.59 -8.96
CA GLY A 290 22.54 1.71 -8.10
C GLY A 290 22.27 1.89 -6.60
N PRO A 291 22.32 3.11 -6.05
CA PRO A 291 22.04 3.35 -4.63
C PRO A 291 20.62 2.95 -4.18
N LEU A 292 19.60 3.19 -5.02
CA LEU A 292 18.23 2.78 -4.73
C LEU A 292 18.06 1.26 -4.80
N VAL A 293 18.63 0.63 -5.81
CA VAL A 293 18.66 -0.84 -5.94
C VAL A 293 19.36 -1.48 -4.75
N GLU A 294 20.51 -0.94 -4.32
CA GLU A 294 21.23 -1.43 -3.13
C GLU A 294 20.39 -1.25 -1.85
N ARG A 295 19.71 -0.11 -1.68
CA ARG A 295 18.81 0.11 -0.56
C ARG A 295 17.70 -0.94 -0.52
N ILE A 296 17.06 -1.24 -1.66
CA ILE A 296 16.01 -2.24 -1.75
C ILE A 296 16.55 -3.63 -1.41
N ARG A 297 17.69 -4.01 -1.98
CA ARG A 297 18.31 -5.33 -1.79
C ARG A 297 18.82 -5.53 -0.36
N SER A 298 19.58 -4.57 0.18
CA SER A 298 20.16 -4.67 1.53
C SER A 298 19.13 -4.73 2.65
N ARG A 299 17.88 -4.35 2.36
CA ARG A 299 16.75 -4.44 3.28
C ARG A 299 15.78 -5.57 2.95
N HIS A 300 16.16 -6.46 2.04
CA HIS A 300 15.28 -7.54 1.53
C HIS A 300 13.90 -6.98 1.09
N GLY A 301 13.91 -5.74 0.54
CA GLY A 301 12.70 -4.92 0.38
C GLY A 301 11.64 -5.55 -0.52
N THR A 302 12.00 -6.42 -1.48
CA THR A 302 11.01 -7.11 -2.33
C THR A 302 10.22 -8.18 -1.59
N HIS A 303 10.68 -8.63 -0.40
CA HIS A 303 9.99 -9.66 0.37
C HIS A 303 8.56 -9.25 0.78
N ILE A 304 8.30 -7.96 1.00
CA ILE A 304 6.93 -7.50 1.26
C ILE A 304 5.99 -7.81 0.08
N ILE A 305 6.48 -7.68 -1.17
CA ILE A 305 5.71 -7.99 -2.38
C ILE A 305 5.45 -9.49 -2.46
N ASP A 306 6.50 -10.30 -2.27
CA ASP A 306 6.44 -11.77 -2.31
C ASP A 306 5.45 -12.29 -1.25
N TYR A 307 5.55 -11.80 -0.04
CA TYR A 307 4.67 -12.21 1.06
C TYR A 307 3.25 -11.69 0.87
N SER A 308 3.04 -10.48 0.35
CA SER A 308 1.71 -9.96 0.03
C SER A 308 0.99 -10.82 -1.00
N GLU A 309 1.69 -11.33 -2.03
CA GLU A 309 1.11 -12.32 -2.96
C GLU A 309 0.82 -13.64 -2.25
N GLN A 310 1.73 -14.14 -1.42
CA GLN A 310 1.56 -15.39 -0.67
C GLN A 310 0.31 -15.39 0.22
N ILE A 311 0.03 -14.27 0.90
CA ILE A 311 -1.17 -14.13 1.75
C ILE A 311 -2.44 -13.74 0.96
N GLY A 312 -2.34 -13.62 -0.36
CA GLY A 312 -3.49 -13.40 -1.25
C GLY A 312 -3.96 -11.95 -1.37
N LEU A 313 -3.15 -10.95 -0.99
CA LEU A 313 -3.50 -9.54 -1.12
C LEU A 313 -3.59 -9.10 -2.59
N GLY A 314 -2.76 -9.65 -3.47
CA GLY A 314 -2.75 -9.32 -4.88
C GLY A 314 -1.88 -10.29 -5.69
N SER A 315 -1.44 -9.87 -6.88
CA SER A 315 -0.62 -10.68 -7.78
C SER A 315 0.61 -9.93 -8.27
N LYS A 316 1.76 -10.60 -8.29
CA LYS A 316 2.99 -10.11 -8.92
C LYS A 316 2.92 -10.13 -10.45
N LYS A 317 2.01 -10.93 -11.02
CA LYS A 317 1.77 -10.94 -12.47
C LYS A 317 0.86 -9.78 -12.82
N TYR A 318 1.24 -9.00 -13.82
CA TYR A 318 0.47 -7.85 -14.28
C TYR A 318 0.66 -7.60 -15.77
N GLU A 319 -0.24 -6.82 -16.35
CA GLU A 319 -0.13 -6.23 -17.68
C GLU A 319 0.19 -4.74 -17.53
N LEU A 320 1.35 -4.28 -18.06
CA LEU A 320 1.69 -2.86 -18.08
C LEU A 320 1.04 -2.18 -19.29
N VAL A 321 0.16 -1.20 -19.02
CA VAL A 321 -0.56 -0.44 -20.05
C VAL A 321 -0.06 1.01 -20.05
N LYS A 322 0.71 1.40 -21.06
CA LYS A 322 1.12 2.80 -21.26
C LYS A 322 -0.03 3.58 -21.89
N ILE A 323 -0.31 4.77 -21.34
CA ILE A 323 -1.45 5.62 -21.72
C ILE A 323 -1.03 7.00 -22.25
N ASP A 324 0.26 7.16 -22.61
CA ASP A 324 0.81 8.37 -23.22
C ASP A 324 0.31 8.56 -24.64
#